data_dbe161b955d0a55970149c5bbbdc021f
#
_entry.id   dbe161b955d0a55970149c5bbbdc021f
#
_cell.length_a   1.000
_cell.length_b   1.000
_cell.length_c   1.000
_cell.angle_alpha   90.00
_cell.angle_beta   90.00
_cell.angle_gamma   90.00
#
_symmetry.space_group_name_H-M   'P 1'
#
loop_
_entity.id
_entity.type
_entity.pdbx_description
1 polymer ?
#
loop_
_entity_poly.entity_id
_entity_poly.type
_entity_poly.pdbx_seq_one_letter_code
_entity_poly.pdbx_strand_id
1 'polypeptide(L)'
;GKIIPGANGAGGEIGHITVNTEEKDTCGCGRHGCLEQYASATGIVRMAKKLLAEKDAESSLRGFEPLTAKDIFDEAKKGDALALEAVEILGETLGMALSNIACVVNPQVFVIGGGVSKAGDILIDTVAKHFKEHAFASCKDTKFALASLGNDAGMYGCVQMILD
;
A
#
# COMPACT_ATOMS: atom_id res chain seq x y z
N GLY A 1 17.03 -17.11 -1.90
CA GLY A 1 15.95 -17.04 -0.91
C GLY A 1 14.91 -18.12 -1.20
N LYS A 2 14.17 -18.46 -0.16
CA LYS A 2 13.05 -19.42 -0.32
C LYS A 2 11.74 -18.70 -0.06
N ILE A 3 10.74 -19.01 -0.89
CA ILE A 3 9.36 -18.54 -0.68
C ILE A 3 8.80 -19.21 0.57
N ILE A 4 8.05 -18.46 1.38
CA ILE A 4 7.34 -18.98 2.55
C ILE A 4 5.86 -19.15 2.16
N PRO A 5 5.42 -20.37 1.76
CA PRO A 5 4.07 -20.58 1.26
C PRO A 5 3.02 -20.62 2.39
N GLY A 6 3.44 -20.83 3.64
CA GLY A 6 2.53 -21.14 4.73
C GLY A 6 1.98 -22.57 4.68
N ALA A 7 1.14 -22.94 5.64
CA ALA A 7 0.62 -24.31 5.78
C ALA A 7 -0.37 -24.70 4.66
N ASN A 8 -1.05 -23.73 4.07
CA ASN A 8 -2.11 -23.92 3.06
C ASN A 8 -1.99 -22.97 1.86
N GLY A 9 -0.80 -22.41 1.63
CA GLY A 9 -0.56 -21.47 0.55
C GLY A 9 -0.93 -20.02 0.85
N ALA A 10 -1.43 -19.70 2.04
CA ALA A 10 -1.82 -18.33 2.42
C ALA A 10 -0.70 -17.53 3.12
N GLY A 11 0.55 -18.02 3.06
CA GLY A 11 1.71 -17.27 3.57
C GLY A 11 1.88 -15.96 2.80
N GLY A 12 1.98 -14.85 3.53
CA GLY A 12 2.20 -13.54 2.92
C GLY A 12 0.93 -12.77 2.50
N GLU A 13 -0.27 -13.26 2.78
CA GLU A 13 -1.54 -12.56 2.53
C GLU A 13 -1.72 -11.33 3.45
N ILE A 14 -0.70 -10.47 3.50
CA ILE A 14 -0.64 -9.28 4.38
C ILE A 14 -1.72 -8.24 4.04
N GLY A 15 -2.24 -8.22 2.81
CA GLY A 15 -3.35 -7.37 2.42
C GLY A 15 -4.61 -7.58 3.26
N HIS A 16 -4.71 -8.73 3.92
CA HIS A 16 -5.87 -9.10 4.72
C HIS A 16 -5.62 -9.02 6.24
N ILE A 17 -4.52 -8.43 6.70
CA ILE A 17 -4.39 -8.09 8.12
C ILE A 17 -5.36 -6.94 8.45
N THR A 18 -5.96 -6.98 9.65
CA THR A 18 -6.87 -5.93 10.10
C THR A 18 -6.07 -4.73 10.58
N VAL A 19 -6.28 -3.58 9.96
CA VAL A 19 -5.64 -2.30 10.30
C VAL A 19 -6.64 -1.29 10.88
N ASN A 20 -7.94 -1.50 10.67
CA ASN A 20 -8.99 -0.67 11.24
C ASN A 20 -10.16 -1.56 11.68
N THR A 21 -10.38 -1.67 12.99
CA THR A 21 -11.47 -2.45 13.59
C THR A 21 -12.85 -1.80 13.46
N GLU A 22 -12.91 -0.48 13.20
CA GLU A 22 -14.15 0.28 13.08
C GLU A 22 -14.68 0.35 11.64
N GLU A 23 -13.96 -0.20 10.66
CA GLU A 23 -14.37 -0.20 9.26
C GLU A 23 -15.68 -0.97 9.06
N LYS A 24 -16.64 -0.34 8.38
CA LYS A 24 -17.96 -0.94 8.11
C LYS A 24 -18.07 -1.57 6.72
N ASP A 25 -17.25 -1.10 5.76
CA ASP A 25 -17.28 -1.64 4.40
C ASP A 25 -16.61 -3.01 4.37
N THR A 26 -17.21 -3.94 3.64
CA THR A 26 -16.68 -5.31 3.51
C THR A 26 -15.51 -5.35 2.53
N CYS A 27 -14.42 -5.97 2.92
CA CYS A 27 -13.31 -6.35 2.04
C CYS A 27 -13.72 -7.52 1.13
N GLY A 28 -13.07 -7.66 -0.03
CA GLY A 28 -13.28 -8.79 -0.95
C GLY A 28 -13.12 -10.17 -0.32
N CYS A 29 -12.36 -10.28 0.78
CA CYS A 29 -12.22 -11.53 1.56
C CYS A 29 -13.39 -11.80 2.53
N GLY A 30 -14.40 -10.96 2.58
CA GLY A 30 -15.57 -11.05 3.49
C GLY A 30 -15.35 -10.46 4.89
N ARG A 31 -14.15 -9.97 5.20
CA ARG A 31 -13.82 -9.31 6.48
C ARG A 31 -13.91 -7.79 6.36
N HIS A 32 -13.67 -7.08 7.45
CA HIS A 32 -13.66 -5.62 7.50
C HIS A 32 -12.31 -5.09 7.96
N GLY A 33 -11.95 -3.89 7.52
CA GLY A 33 -10.75 -3.18 7.94
C GLY A 33 -9.43 -3.81 7.51
N CYS A 34 -9.42 -4.54 6.41
CA CYS A 34 -8.21 -5.12 5.84
C CYS A 34 -7.29 -4.04 5.29
N LEU A 35 -5.98 -4.25 5.36
CA LEU A 35 -4.96 -3.36 4.79
C LEU A 35 -5.22 -3.03 3.32
N GLU A 36 -5.67 -3.99 2.53
CA GLU A 36 -6.02 -3.81 1.12
C GLU A 36 -7.06 -2.70 0.89
N GLN A 37 -8.00 -2.50 1.82
CA GLN A 37 -9.03 -1.46 1.70
C GLN A 37 -8.46 -0.04 1.80
N TYR A 38 -7.21 0.12 2.23
CA TYR A 38 -6.51 1.41 2.42
C TYR A 38 -5.29 1.53 1.51
N ALA A 39 -4.46 0.49 1.43
CA ALA A 39 -3.12 0.55 0.87
C ALA A 39 -2.98 -0.15 -0.49
N SER A 40 -4.08 -0.45 -1.19
CA SER A 40 -4.07 -0.93 -2.56
C SER A 40 -4.43 0.18 -3.57
N ALA A 41 -4.31 -0.10 -4.87
CA ALA A 41 -4.74 0.83 -5.91
C ALA A 41 -6.24 1.16 -5.82
N THR A 42 -7.08 0.18 -5.48
CA THR A 42 -8.51 0.40 -5.24
C THR A 42 -8.76 1.04 -3.88
N GLY A 43 -7.93 0.73 -2.88
CA GLY A 43 -7.99 1.30 -1.54
C GLY A 43 -7.77 2.81 -1.54
N ILE A 44 -6.72 3.31 -2.20
CA ILE A 44 -6.47 4.77 -2.25
C ILE A 44 -7.59 5.51 -2.97
N VAL A 45 -8.16 4.92 -4.05
CA VAL A 45 -9.32 5.51 -4.75
C VAL A 45 -10.53 5.57 -3.83
N ARG A 46 -10.77 4.51 -3.07
CA ARG A 46 -11.85 4.46 -2.07
C ARG A 46 -11.67 5.57 -1.02
N MET A 47 -10.45 5.74 -0.49
CA MET A 47 -10.16 6.79 0.49
C MET A 47 -10.34 8.18 -0.10
N ALA A 48 -9.83 8.43 -1.29
CA ALA A 48 -10.00 9.71 -1.97
C ALA A 48 -11.49 10.05 -2.20
N LYS A 49 -12.31 9.07 -2.61
CA LYS A 49 -13.76 9.25 -2.76
C LYS A 49 -14.46 9.57 -1.44
N LYS A 50 -14.06 8.93 -0.33
CA LYS A 50 -14.56 9.28 1.02
C LYS A 50 -14.21 10.72 1.38
N LEU A 51 -12.95 11.12 1.20
CA LEU A 51 -12.50 12.49 1.46
C LEU A 51 -13.28 13.52 0.62
N LEU A 52 -13.49 13.25 -0.67
CA LEU A 52 -14.26 14.12 -1.57
C LEU A 52 -15.73 14.23 -1.17
N ALA A 53 -16.31 13.21 -0.56
CA ALA A 53 -17.68 13.22 -0.06
C ALA A 53 -17.83 13.93 1.29
N GLU A 54 -16.83 13.80 2.16
CA GLU A 54 -16.85 14.33 3.53
C GLU A 54 -16.39 15.80 3.60
N LYS A 55 -15.55 16.25 2.68
CA LYS A 55 -14.93 17.57 2.67
C LYS A 55 -15.38 18.41 1.49
N ASP A 56 -15.92 19.59 1.78
CA ASP A 56 -16.27 20.60 0.76
C ASP A 56 -15.05 21.47 0.43
N ALA A 57 -13.90 20.82 0.18
CA ALA A 57 -12.68 21.48 -0.24
C ALA A 57 -12.51 21.42 -1.76
N GLU A 58 -11.91 22.47 -2.32
CA GLU A 58 -11.50 22.45 -3.72
C GLU A 58 -10.45 21.34 -3.94
N SER A 59 -10.65 20.57 -5.01
CA SER A 59 -9.72 19.52 -5.43
C SER A 59 -9.91 19.20 -6.90
N SER A 60 -8.79 19.08 -7.60
CA SER A 60 -8.77 18.63 -9.02
C SER A 60 -9.30 17.21 -9.17
N LEU A 61 -9.27 16.39 -8.11
CA LEU A 61 -9.80 15.03 -8.13
C LEU A 61 -11.29 14.96 -8.46
N ARG A 62 -12.06 16.06 -8.23
CA ARG A 62 -13.49 16.12 -8.58
C ARG A 62 -13.78 16.07 -10.07
N GLY A 63 -12.79 16.37 -10.91
CA GLY A 63 -12.90 16.36 -12.38
C GLY A 63 -12.62 15.02 -13.04
N PHE A 64 -12.22 13.98 -12.28
CA PHE A 64 -11.89 12.67 -12.84
C PHE A 64 -13.06 11.67 -12.76
N GLU A 65 -13.47 11.13 -13.91
CA GLU A 65 -14.49 10.09 -14.01
C GLU A 65 -14.10 9.06 -15.09
N PRO A 66 -13.68 7.84 -14.75
CA PRO A 66 -13.45 7.35 -13.39
C PRO A 66 -12.16 7.90 -12.75
N LEU A 67 -12.19 8.12 -11.44
CA LEU A 67 -10.99 8.43 -10.66
C LEU A 67 -10.12 7.19 -10.51
N THR A 68 -8.82 7.32 -10.77
CA THR A 68 -7.84 6.23 -10.66
C THR A 68 -6.75 6.54 -9.62
N ALA A 69 -6.05 5.50 -9.15
CA ALA A 69 -4.90 5.68 -8.27
C ALA A 69 -3.80 6.56 -8.91
N LYS A 70 -3.61 6.43 -10.24
CA LYS A 70 -2.65 7.27 -10.98
C LYS A 70 -3.01 8.75 -10.87
N ASP A 71 -4.29 9.11 -11.07
CA ASP A 71 -4.74 10.50 -10.99
C ASP A 71 -4.49 11.07 -9.59
N ILE A 72 -4.77 10.30 -8.54
CA ILE A 72 -4.53 10.72 -7.16
C ILE A 72 -3.05 11.02 -6.91
N PHE A 73 -2.14 10.13 -7.31
CA PHE A 73 -0.71 10.37 -7.13
C PHE A 73 -0.20 11.52 -8.00
N ASP A 74 -0.71 11.68 -9.22
CA ASP A 74 -0.31 12.76 -10.11
C ASP A 74 -0.79 14.13 -9.58
N GLU A 75 -2.01 14.21 -9.04
CA GLU A 75 -2.52 15.44 -8.43
C GLU A 75 -1.85 15.72 -7.06
N ALA A 76 -1.53 14.70 -6.28
CA ALA A 76 -0.75 14.86 -5.06
C ALA A 76 0.64 15.49 -5.33
N LYS A 77 1.32 15.06 -6.40
CA LYS A 77 2.60 15.65 -6.84
C LYS A 77 2.46 17.11 -7.27
N LYS A 78 1.27 17.55 -7.68
CA LYS A 78 0.97 18.95 -8.02
C LYS A 78 0.54 19.77 -6.81
N GLY A 79 0.38 19.15 -5.64
CA GLY A 79 0.02 19.81 -4.40
C GLY A 79 -1.48 19.85 -4.09
N ASP A 80 -2.32 19.07 -4.76
CA ASP A 80 -3.73 18.95 -4.41
C ASP A 80 -3.87 18.40 -2.98
N ALA A 81 -4.57 19.14 -2.12
CA ALA A 81 -4.62 18.85 -0.69
C ALA A 81 -5.33 17.53 -0.37
N LEU A 82 -6.45 17.22 -1.04
CA LEU A 82 -7.17 15.96 -0.81
C LEU A 82 -6.44 14.75 -1.38
N ALA A 83 -5.73 14.94 -2.50
CA ALA A 83 -4.87 13.91 -3.06
C ALA A 83 -3.70 13.59 -2.13
N LEU A 84 -3.03 14.61 -1.57
CA LEU A 84 -1.97 14.44 -0.57
C LEU A 84 -2.50 13.73 0.67
N GLU A 85 -3.68 14.10 1.15
CA GLU A 85 -4.29 13.44 2.30
C GLU A 85 -4.58 11.95 2.04
N ALA A 86 -5.07 11.60 0.85
CA ALA A 86 -5.29 10.21 0.47
C ALA A 86 -3.96 9.42 0.41
N VAL A 87 -2.88 10.03 -0.06
CA VAL A 87 -1.53 9.45 -0.08
C VAL A 87 -1.00 9.28 1.35
N GLU A 88 -1.22 10.25 2.24
CA GLU A 88 -0.82 10.14 3.67
C GLU A 88 -1.57 9.01 4.37
N ILE A 89 -2.87 8.85 4.18
CA ILE A 89 -3.65 7.73 4.74
C ILE A 89 -3.09 6.39 4.27
N LEU A 90 -2.78 6.26 2.98
CA LEU A 90 -2.14 5.06 2.44
C LEU A 90 -0.79 4.82 3.11
N GLY A 91 0.06 5.84 3.16
CA GLY A 91 1.41 5.76 3.68
C GLY A 91 1.45 5.41 5.17
N GLU A 92 0.62 6.05 5.98
CA GLU A 92 0.46 5.77 7.40
C GLU A 92 0.00 4.33 7.63
N THR A 93 -1.08 3.93 6.96
CA THR A 93 -1.66 2.58 7.13
C THR A 93 -0.67 1.50 6.71
N LEU A 94 -0.01 1.67 5.55
CA LEU A 94 0.97 0.70 5.05
C LEU A 94 2.24 0.72 5.90
N GLY A 95 2.75 1.89 6.26
CA GLY A 95 3.94 2.04 7.09
C GLY A 95 3.78 1.38 8.46
N MET A 96 2.66 1.60 9.13
CA MET A 96 2.30 0.94 10.39
C MET A 96 2.20 -0.59 10.22
N ALA A 97 1.52 -1.06 9.18
CA ALA A 97 1.40 -2.50 8.93
C ALA A 97 2.76 -3.17 8.69
N LEU A 98 3.62 -2.55 7.87
CA LEU A 98 4.97 -3.05 7.60
C LEU A 98 5.87 -3.01 8.84
N SER A 99 5.69 -2.05 9.75
CA SER A 99 6.42 -2.00 11.02
C SER A 99 6.11 -3.20 11.91
N ASN A 100 4.85 -3.63 11.95
CA ASN A 100 4.42 -4.84 12.65
C ASN A 100 5.00 -6.11 12.00
N ILE A 101 5.00 -6.17 10.67
CA ILE A 101 5.59 -7.29 9.92
C ILE A 101 7.11 -7.33 10.14
N ALA A 102 7.78 -6.18 10.21
CA ALA A 102 9.21 -6.13 10.51
C ALA A 102 9.55 -6.76 11.87
N CYS A 103 8.70 -6.61 12.87
CA CYS A 103 8.87 -7.29 14.17
C CYS A 103 8.78 -8.82 14.07
N VAL A 104 8.10 -9.36 13.05
CA VAL A 104 7.94 -10.81 12.87
C VAL A 104 9.04 -11.42 12.03
N VAL A 105 9.41 -10.75 10.91
CA VAL A 105 10.32 -11.35 9.91
C VAL A 105 11.66 -10.63 9.78
N ASN A 106 11.82 -9.45 10.40
CA ASN A 106 13.02 -8.62 10.37
C ASN A 106 13.69 -8.54 8.98
N PRO A 107 13.02 -7.99 7.97
CA PRO A 107 13.52 -7.98 6.60
C PRO A 107 14.62 -6.95 6.42
N GLN A 108 15.55 -7.19 5.50
CA GLN A 108 16.54 -6.20 5.07
C GLN A 108 15.94 -5.11 4.19
N VAL A 109 14.89 -5.45 3.42
CA VAL A 109 14.25 -4.56 2.47
C VAL A 109 12.79 -4.94 2.25
N PHE A 110 11.92 -3.95 2.16
CA PHE A 110 10.58 -4.08 1.61
C PHE A 110 10.61 -3.64 0.14
N VAL A 111 10.17 -4.54 -0.75
CA VAL A 111 10.06 -4.23 -2.18
C VAL A 111 8.58 -4.02 -2.51
N ILE A 112 8.24 -2.80 -2.92
CA ILE A 112 6.86 -2.41 -3.24
C ILE A 112 6.62 -2.52 -4.75
N GLY A 113 5.66 -3.36 -5.13
CA GLY A 113 5.26 -3.59 -6.51
C GLY A 113 3.77 -3.35 -6.77
N GLY A 114 3.31 -3.76 -7.94
CA GLY A 114 1.90 -3.65 -8.33
C GLY A 114 1.50 -2.27 -8.81
N GLY A 115 0.19 -2.01 -8.88
CA GLY A 115 -0.37 -0.80 -9.52
C GLY A 115 0.07 0.52 -8.90
N VAL A 116 0.23 0.56 -7.58
CA VAL A 116 0.62 1.78 -6.85
C VAL A 116 2.11 2.10 -6.98
N SER A 117 2.97 1.12 -7.28
CA SER A 117 4.42 1.34 -7.38
C SER A 117 4.82 2.33 -8.48
N LYS A 118 3.97 2.52 -9.49
CA LYS A 118 4.16 3.53 -10.55
C LYS A 118 4.12 4.97 -10.04
N ALA A 119 3.64 5.19 -8.82
CA ALA A 119 3.69 6.50 -8.17
C ALA A 119 5.12 6.99 -7.92
N GLY A 120 6.09 6.07 -7.78
CA GLY A 120 7.50 6.40 -7.57
C GLY A 120 7.81 6.87 -6.16
N ASP A 121 8.69 7.85 -6.06
CA ASP A 121 9.28 8.30 -4.78
C ASP A 121 8.23 8.78 -3.77
N ILE A 122 7.17 9.46 -4.21
CA ILE A 122 6.12 9.93 -3.30
C ILE A 122 5.51 8.78 -2.48
N LEU A 123 5.34 7.59 -3.07
CA LEU A 123 4.86 6.41 -2.35
C LEU A 123 5.90 5.91 -1.35
N ILE A 124 7.14 5.73 -1.82
CA ILE A 124 8.21 5.18 -0.99
C ILE A 124 8.52 6.11 0.19
N ASP A 125 8.64 7.39 -0.05
CA ASP A 125 8.99 8.37 0.97
C ASP A 125 7.90 8.46 2.05
N THR A 126 6.62 8.49 1.63
CA THR A 126 5.50 8.55 2.58
C THR A 126 5.42 7.27 3.41
N VAL A 127 5.52 6.09 2.79
CA VAL A 127 5.50 4.81 3.51
C VAL A 127 6.70 4.67 4.45
N ALA A 128 7.91 5.02 3.99
CA ALA A 128 9.12 4.91 4.80
C ALA A 128 9.12 5.89 6.00
N LYS A 129 8.56 7.10 5.83
CA LYS A 129 8.34 8.07 6.90
C LYS A 129 7.54 7.43 8.02
N HIS A 130 6.33 6.95 7.72
CA HIS A 130 5.43 6.37 8.71
C HIS A 130 5.94 5.03 9.27
N PHE A 131 6.60 4.23 8.44
CA PHE A 131 7.29 3.03 8.92
C PHE A 131 8.29 3.36 10.05
N LYS A 132 9.15 4.37 9.87
CA LYS A 132 10.15 4.76 10.88
C LYS A 132 9.54 5.27 12.18
N GLU A 133 8.37 5.89 12.13
CA GLU A 133 7.63 6.35 13.29
C GLU A 133 7.15 5.19 14.17
N HIS A 134 6.71 4.09 13.55
CA HIS A 134 6.14 2.92 14.23
C HIS A 134 7.12 1.76 14.42
N ALA A 135 8.23 1.72 13.68
CA ALA A 135 9.14 0.58 13.70
C ALA A 135 9.85 0.42 15.03
N PHE A 136 9.94 -0.84 15.49
CA PHE A 136 10.83 -1.23 16.59
C PHE A 136 12.27 -0.77 16.31
N ALA A 137 12.97 -0.32 17.30
CA ALA A 137 14.26 0.36 17.15
C ALA A 137 15.25 -0.37 16.22
N SER A 138 15.36 -1.69 16.37
CA SER A 138 16.27 -2.52 15.54
C SER A 138 15.82 -2.71 14.09
N CYS A 139 14.58 -2.34 13.76
CA CYS A 139 14.02 -2.47 12.41
C CYS A 139 13.97 -1.14 11.64
N LYS A 140 14.31 -0.01 12.29
CA LYS A 140 14.15 1.34 11.71
C LYS A 140 14.96 1.56 10.43
N ASP A 141 16.04 0.83 10.24
CA ASP A 141 16.94 0.94 9.09
C ASP A 141 16.57 -0.02 7.94
N THR A 142 15.44 -0.72 8.04
CA THR A 142 14.90 -1.53 6.94
C THR A 142 14.70 -0.65 5.70
N LYS A 143 15.25 -1.10 4.57
CA LYS A 143 15.20 -0.35 3.31
C LYS A 143 13.88 -0.52 2.60
N PHE A 144 13.55 0.45 1.76
CA PHE A 144 12.42 0.41 0.83
C PHE A 144 12.92 0.50 -0.60
N ALA A 145 12.31 -0.24 -1.51
CA ALA A 145 12.62 -0.21 -2.94
C ALA A 145 11.35 -0.42 -3.77
N LEU A 146 11.34 0.09 -4.98
CA LEU A 146 10.32 -0.24 -5.97
C LEU A 146 10.71 -1.51 -6.72
N ALA A 147 9.71 -2.36 -7.02
CA ALA A 147 9.90 -3.55 -7.83
C ALA A 147 10.26 -3.17 -9.27
N SER A 148 11.32 -3.75 -9.82
CA SER A 148 11.82 -3.46 -11.16
C SER A 148 11.02 -4.14 -12.28
N LEU A 149 10.36 -5.26 -11.99
CA LEU A 149 9.63 -6.06 -12.99
C LEU A 149 8.19 -5.59 -13.25
N GLY A 150 7.69 -4.61 -12.47
CA GLY A 150 6.35 -4.09 -12.63
C GLY A 150 5.27 -5.18 -12.59
N ASN A 151 4.34 -5.15 -13.55
CA ASN A 151 3.25 -6.13 -13.64
C ASN A 151 3.71 -7.52 -14.13
N ASP A 152 4.90 -7.61 -14.69
CA ASP A 152 5.42 -8.89 -15.22
C ASP A 152 6.08 -9.75 -14.13
N ALA A 153 6.22 -9.22 -12.91
CA ALA A 153 6.84 -9.91 -11.78
C ALA A 153 6.23 -11.31 -11.51
N GLY A 154 4.90 -11.42 -11.63
CA GLY A 154 4.20 -12.70 -11.46
C GLY A 154 4.60 -13.75 -12.51
N MET A 155 4.73 -13.34 -13.78
CA MET A 155 5.14 -14.24 -14.85
C MET A 155 6.59 -14.72 -14.65
N TYR A 156 7.51 -13.81 -14.34
CA TYR A 156 8.91 -14.16 -14.03
C TYR A 156 8.99 -15.09 -12.81
N GLY A 157 8.20 -14.81 -11.77
CA GLY A 157 8.15 -15.64 -10.57
C GLY A 157 7.66 -17.07 -10.85
N CYS A 158 6.63 -17.23 -11.67
CA CYS A 158 6.14 -18.56 -12.10
C CYS A 158 7.22 -19.34 -12.86
N VAL A 159 7.94 -18.70 -13.77
CA VAL A 159 9.03 -19.34 -14.50
C VAL A 159 10.17 -19.74 -13.56
N GLN A 160 10.55 -18.87 -12.63
CA GLN A 160 11.61 -19.17 -11.66
C GLN A 160 11.27 -20.37 -10.77
N MET A 161 10.01 -20.51 -10.35
CA MET A 161 9.56 -21.67 -9.53
C MET A 161 9.66 -23.01 -10.26
N ILE A 162 9.77 -23.01 -11.58
CA ILE A 162 9.94 -24.24 -12.39
C ILE A 162 11.44 -24.55 -12.58
N LEU A 163 12.29 -23.52 -12.56
CA LEU A 163 13.73 -23.64 -12.80
C LEU A 163 14.53 -23.96 -11.53
N ASP A 164 13.98 -23.73 -10.34
CA ASP A 164 14.56 -24.06 -9.03
C ASP A 164 14.13 -25.48 -8.58
#